data_9fdc976252d40e70e4973c1f2cc76f24
#
_entry.id   9fdc976252d40e70e4973c1f2cc76f24
#
_cell.length_a   1.000
_cell.length_b   1.000
_cell.length_c   1.000
_cell.angle_alpha   90.00
_cell.angle_beta   90.00
_cell.angle_gamma   90.00
#
_symmetry.space_group_name_H-M   'P 1'
#
loop_
_entity.id
_entity.type
_entity.pdbx_description
1 polymer ?
#
loop_
_entity_poly.entity_id
_entity_poly.type
_entity_poly.pdbx_seq_one_letter_code
_entity_poly.pdbx_strand_id
1 'polypeptide(L)'
;MTVPVLPAGQDPLRILHLSDLHLVPTQRRKVDWVRDLASLDPHLVIDTGDNWAHLDAMPALLEALEPHLAVPGAFAMGSNDYIAPVAKNPARYLKPHRGPRRNDRQVELPWRELASRMRGAGWVDLDNHRGVLDVDGRRISLVGTDDAHLNLDRFPAAGGADDARTGDRTVDLHLGVTHAPYRRVLDAMLADDADLVLAGHTHGGQLAVPLYGALVTNCDLDTGRAKGLHGWPGPRPDRPGGAGSTWLHVSGGLGTSPYTPVRFACRPEATLLTLVAAQ
;
A
#
# COMPACT_ATOMS: atom_id res chain seq x y z
N MET A 1 -10.02 1.78 -11.08
CA MET A 1 -9.57 3.16 -11.41
C MET A 1 -8.63 3.10 -12.59
N THR A 2 -8.70 4.05 -13.55
CA THR A 2 -7.82 4.05 -14.73
C THR A 2 -6.66 5.03 -14.53
N VAL A 3 -5.43 4.60 -14.85
CA VAL A 3 -4.20 5.39 -14.71
C VAL A 3 -3.44 5.35 -16.04
N PRO A 4 -3.34 6.48 -16.77
CA PRO A 4 -2.59 6.55 -18.02
C PRO A 4 -1.09 6.73 -17.74
N VAL A 5 -0.36 5.60 -17.66
CA VAL A 5 1.05 5.58 -17.24
C VAL A 5 1.91 4.61 -18.04
N LEU A 6 1.31 3.70 -18.80
CA LEU A 6 2.07 2.74 -19.59
C LEU A 6 2.60 3.38 -20.88
N PRO A 7 3.70 2.86 -21.45
CA PRO A 7 4.16 3.20 -22.79
C PRO A 7 3.07 3.04 -23.85
N ALA A 8 3.16 3.83 -24.92
CA ALA A 8 2.22 3.79 -26.02
C ALA A 8 2.17 2.40 -26.67
N GLY A 9 0.96 1.94 -27.00
CA GLY A 9 0.72 0.66 -27.69
C GLY A 9 0.71 -0.55 -26.77
N GLN A 10 0.87 -0.40 -25.48
CA GLN A 10 0.73 -1.51 -24.53
C GLN A 10 -0.73 -1.77 -24.15
N ASP A 11 -1.07 -3.04 -23.99
CA ASP A 11 -2.38 -3.47 -23.47
C ASP A 11 -2.56 -3.07 -22.01
N PRO A 12 -3.79 -2.94 -21.51
CA PRO A 12 -4.05 -2.60 -20.11
C PRO A 12 -3.45 -3.61 -19.12
N LEU A 13 -2.81 -3.11 -18.05
CA LEU A 13 -2.31 -3.89 -16.92
C LEU A 13 -3.23 -3.68 -15.71
N ARG A 14 -3.75 -4.77 -15.12
CA ARG A 14 -4.60 -4.72 -13.93
C ARG A 14 -3.78 -5.01 -12.67
N ILE A 15 -3.75 -4.03 -11.74
CA ILE A 15 -3.11 -4.18 -10.44
C ILE A 15 -4.20 -4.18 -9.36
N LEU A 16 -4.28 -5.24 -8.58
CA LEU A 16 -5.09 -5.27 -7.38
C LEU A 16 -4.27 -4.72 -6.21
N HIS A 17 -4.72 -3.61 -5.66
CA HIS A 17 -4.11 -3.00 -4.47
C HIS A 17 -4.88 -3.42 -3.21
N LEU A 18 -4.25 -4.23 -2.38
CA LEU A 18 -4.69 -4.63 -1.05
C LEU A 18 -3.97 -3.79 0.00
N SER A 19 -4.67 -3.41 1.06
CA SER A 19 -4.11 -2.59 2.14
C SER A 19 -4.99 -2.64 3.38
N ASP A 20 -4.37 -2.55 4.54
CA ASP A 20 -5.05 -2.31 5.82
C ASP A 20 -6.20 -3.30 6.08
N LEU A 21 -5.93 -4.60 5.94
CA LEU A 21 -6.93 -5.64 6.19
C LEU A 21 -7.31 -5.71 7.67
N HIS A 22 -6.35 -5.51 8.56
CA HIS A 22 -6.53 -5.61 10.03
C HIS A 22 -7.37 -6.83 10.42
N LEU A 23 -7.03 -7.99 9.86
CA LEU A 23 -7.77 -9.21 10.12
C LEU A 23 -7.63 -9.67 11.57
N VAL A 24 -8.77 -10.10 12.13
CA VAL A 24 -8.83 -10.88 13.36
C VAL A 24 -9.46 -12.25 13.06
N PRO A 25 -9.22 -13.29 13.88
CA PRO A 25 -9.59 -14.68 13.55
C PRO A 25 -11.05 -14.91 13.20
N THR A 26 -11.96 -14.08 13.76
CA THR A 26 -13.42 -14.28 13.65
C THR A 26 -14.06 -13.59 12.43
N GLN A 27 -13.31 -12.86 11.62
CA GLN A 27 -13.86 -12.04 10.52
C GLN A 27 -14.07 -12.85 9.22
N ARG A 28 -14.80 -13.94 9.27
CA ARG A 28 -15.04 -14.84 8.12
C ARG A 28 -15.51 -14.10 6.86
N ARG A 29 -16.50 -13.19 6.99
CA ARG A 29 -17.01 -12.42 5.85
C ARG A 29 -15.94 -11.57 5.17
N LYS A 30 -14.95 -11.08 5.92
CA LYS A 30 -13.83 -10.32 5.35
C LYS A 30 -12.86 -11.26 4.64
N VAL A 31 -12.58 -12.43 5.20
CA VAL A 31 -11.79 -13.48 4.55
C VAL A 31 -12.42 -13.84 3.20
N ASP A 32 -13.70 -14.15 3.19
CA ASP A 32 -14.44 -14.52 1.97
C ASP A 32 -14.40 -13.37 0.95
N TRP A 33 -14.66 -12.13 1.39
CA TRP A 33 -14.60 -10.96 0.50
C TRP A 33 -13.21 -10.75 -0.12
N VAL A 34 -12.13 -10.85 0.67
CA VAL A 34 -10.77 -10.72 0.13
C VAL A 34 -10.48 -11.82 -0.89
N ARG A 35 -10.85 -13.07 -0.60
CA ARG A 35 -10.73 -14.19 -1.55
C ARG A 35 -11.45 -13.92 -2.88
N ASP A 36 -12.69 -13.41 -2.80
CA ASP A 36 -13.53 -13.12 -3.97
C ASP A 36 -12.93 -12.05 -4.89
N LEU A 37 -12.03 -11.19 -4.39
CA LEU A 37 -11.32 -10.19 -5.21
C LEU A 37 -10.44 -10.83 -6.29
N ALA A 38 -10.05 -12.10 -6.15
CA ALA A 38 -9.33 -12.83 -7.20
C ALA A 38 -10.14 -12.95 -8.50
N SER A 39 -11.48 -12.91 -8.42
CA SER A 39 -12.38 -12.90 -9.58
C SER A 39 -12.25 -11.65 -10.46
N LEU A 40 -11.57 -10.60 -9.97
CA LEU A 40 -11.24 -9.42 -10.76
C LEU A 40 -10.09 -9.67 -11.75
N ASP A 41 -9.50 -10.86 -11.70
CA ASP A 41 -8.46 -11.33 -12.60
C ASP A 41 -7.30 -10.32 -12.72
N PRO A 42 -6.63 -9.96 -11.60
CA PRO A 42 -5.49 -9.06 -11.63
C PRO A 42 -4.27 -9.73 -12.25
N HIS A 43 -3.45 -8.95 -12.97
CA HIS A 43 -2.16 -9.41 -13.48
C HIS A 43 -1.05 -9.28 -12.42
N LEU A 44 -1.23 -8.36 -11.46
CA LEU A 44 -0.30 -8.07 -10.38
C LEU A 44 -1.07 -7.75 -9.11
N VAL A 45 -0.58 -8.20 -7.97
CA VAL A 45 -1.11 -7.84 -6.65
C VAL A 45 -0.07 -7.04 -5.88
N ILE A 46 -0.46 -5.88 -5.35
CA ILE A 46 0.38 -5.09 -4.45
C ILE A 46 -0.32 -5.00 -3.09
N ASP A 47 0.37 -5.45 -2.05
CA ASP A 47 -0.07 -5.37 -0.67
C ASP A 47 0.76 -4.30 0.08
N THR A 48 0.09 -3.30 0.62
CA THR A 48 0.76 -2.21 1.34
C THR A 48 0.64 -2.34 2.87
N GLY A 49 0.40 -3.55 3.38
CA GLY A 49 0.56 -3.88 4.80
C GLY A 49 -0.64 -3.57 5.69
N ASP A 50 -0.41 -3.65 6.99
CA ASP A 50 -1.42 -3.65 8.07
C ASP A 50 -2.43 -4.79 7.88
N ASN A 51 -1.91 -6.00 7.61
CA ASN A 51 -2.68 -7.16 7.21
C ASN A 51 -3.51 -7.75 8.35
N TRP A 52 -3.01 -7.71 9.56
CA TRP A 52 -3.62 -8.36 10.72
C TRP A 52 -3.61 -7.51 11.99
N ALA A 53 -4.39 -7.94 12.99
CA ALA A 53 -4.56 -7.21 14.24
C ALA A 53 -4.64 -8.13 15.47
N HIS A 54 -4.25 -9.42 15.34
CA HIS A 54 -4.33 -10.40 16.41
C HIS A 54 -3.32 -11.53 16.18
N LEU A 55 -2.70 -12.05 17.27
CA LEU A 55 -1.72 -13.14 17.21
C LEU A 55 -2.24 -14.39 16.46
N ASP A 56 -3.49 -14.76 16.68
CA ASP A 56 -4.10 -15.95 16.10
C ASP A 56 -4.71 -15.70 14.71
N ALA A 57 -4.46 -14.55 14.08
CA ALA A 57 -5.06 -14.23 12.80
C ALA A 57 -4.33 -14.83 11.58
N MET A 58 -3.11 -15.34 11.74
CA MET A 58 -2.31 -15.89 10.65
C MET A 58 -3.06 -16.90 9.76
N PRO A 59 -3.77 -17.91 10.31
CA PRO A 59 -4.50 -18.86 9.46
C PRO A 59 -5.59 -18.18 8.62
N ALA A 60 -6.34 -17.25 9.21
CA ALA A 60 -7.38 -16.51 8.50
C ALA A 60 -6.81 -15.56 7.43
N LEU A 61 -5.66 -14.95 7.72
CA LEU A 61 -4.96 -14.09 6.77
C LEU A 61 -4.43 -14.89 5.58
N LEU A 62 -3.76 -16.01 5.83
CA LEU A 62 -3.25 -16.88 4.77
C LEU A 62 -4.39 -17.46 3.91
N GLU A 63 -5.52 -17.83 4.53
CA GLU A 63 -6.72 -18.23 3.81
C GLU A 63 -7.25 -17.11 2.92
N ALA A 64 -7.29 -15.86 3.41
CA ALA A 64 -7.74 -14.72 2.63
C ALA A 64 -6.82 -14.43 1.44
N LEU A 65 -5.50 -14.55 1.62
CA LEU A 65 -4.51 -14.23 0.60
C LEU A 65 -4.24 -15.39 -0.37
N GLU A 66 -4.63 -16.63 -0.05
CA GLU A 66 -4.30 -17.83 -0.82
C GLU A 66 -4.51 -17.69 -2.34
N PRO A 67 -5.67 -17.22 -2.87
CA PRO A 67 -5.86 -17.09 -4.31
C PRO A 67 -4.99 -15.97 -4.91
N HIS A 68 -4.61 -14.96 -4.13
CA HIS A 68 -3.77 -13.85 -4.58
C HIS A 68 -2.30 -14.23 -4.65
N LEU A 69 -1.84 -15.11 -3.75
CA LEU A 69 -0.46 -15.59 -3.74
C LEU A 69 -0.08 -16.41 -4.99
N ALA A 70 -1.06 -16.84 -5.78
CA ALA A 70 -0.82 -17.48 -7.08
C ALA A 70 -0.55 -16.48 -8.22
N VAL A 71 -0.79 -15.19 -7.99
CA VAL A 71 -0.54 -14.09 -8.93
C VAL A 71 0.79 -13.44 -8.61
N PRO A 72 1.58 -12.97 -9.59
CA PRO A 72 2.76 -12.15 -9.30
C PRO A 72 2.43 -11.01 -8.35
N GLY A 73 3.28 -10.76 -7.35
CA GLY A 73 2.97 -9.74 -6.36
C GLY A 73 4.18 -9.17 -5.65
N ALA A 74 3.94 -8.09 -4.93
CA ALA A 74 4.91 -7.48 -4.03
C ALA A 74 4.20 -6.92 -2.79
N PHE A 75 4.96 -6.76 -1.71
CA PHE A 75 4.40 -6.25 -0.46
C PHE A 75 5.37 -5.32 0.27
N ALA A 76 4.80 -4.42 1.08
CA ALA A 76 5.49 -3.68 2.12
C ALA A 76 4.70 -3.82 3.43
N MET A 77 5.40 -4.02 4.55
CA MET A 77 4.77 -4.18 5.86
C MET A 77 4.30 -2.84 6.43
N GLY A 78 3.19 -2.88 7.18
CA GLY A 78 2.70 -1.76 7.98
C GLY A 78 2.95 -1.96 9.46
N SER A 79 2.70 -0.93 10.25
CA SER A 79 2.95 -0.92 11.70
C SER A 79 2.23 -2.04 12.46
N ASN A 80 1.02 -2.41 12.02
CA ASN A 80 0.24 -3.48 12.63
C ASN A 80 0.60 -4.87 12.11
N ASP A 81 1.52 -4.99 11.15
CA ASP A 81 2.14 -6.28 10.83
C ASP A 81 3.19 -6.66 11.88
N TYR A 82 3.90 -5.67 12.41
CA TYR A 82 4.92 -5.87 13.45
C TYR A 82 4.33 -6.02 14.84
N ILE A 83 3.31 -5.20 15.17
CA ILE A 83 2.84 -5.01 16.53
C ILE A 83 1.32 -5.01 16.57
N ALA A 84 0.75 -5.90 17.39
CA ALA A 84 -0.69 -5.94 17.58
C ALA A 84 -1.22 -4.59 18.10
N PRO A 85 -2.33 -4.08 17.53
CA PRO A 85 -2.94 -2.85 18.01
C PRO A 85 -3.41 -3.01 19.45
N VAL A 86 -3.40 -1.90 20.19
CA VAL A 86 -3.91 -1.82 21.57
C VAL A 86 -4.97 -0.74 21.66
N ALA A 87 -5.88 -0.86 22.62
CA ALA A 87 -6.88 0.16 22.89
C ALA A 87 -6.21 1.51 23.22
N LYS A 88 -6.58 2.53 22.48
CA LYS A 88 -6.05 3.90 22.63
C LYS A 88 -7.21 4.87 22.85
N ASN A 89 -6.96 5.94 23.62
CA ASN A 89 -7.95 7.01 23.78
C ASN A 89 -8.18 7.67 22.40
N PRO A 90 -9.42 7.65 21.85
CA PRO A 90 -9.71 8.20 20.54
C PRO A 90 -9.45 9.71 20.43
N ALA A 91 -9.52 10.48 21.54
CA ALA A 91 -9.21 11.90 21.54
C ALA A 91 -7.76 12.24 21.13
N ARG A 92 -6.84 11.25 21.11
CA ARG A 92 -5.47 11.48 20.60
C ARG A 92 -5.41 11.78 19.10
N TYR A 93 -6.38 11.31 18.33
CA TYR A 93 -6.46 11.60 16.88
C TYR A 93 -6.80 13.07 16.58
N LEU A 94 -7.28 13.82 17.56
CA LEU A 94 -7.51 15.27 17.48
C LEU A 94 -6.28 16.12 17.76
N LYS A 95 -5.16 15.50 18.15
CA LYS A 95 -3.89 16.19 18.41
C LYS A 95 -2.94 16.04 17.24
N PRO A 96 -2.06 17.02 16.98
CA PRO A 96 -1.02 16.88 15.97
C PRO A 96 -0.23 15.59 16.17
N HIS A 97 0.03 14.90 15.06
CA HIS A 97 0.74 13.63 15.07
C HIS A 97 2.15 13.80 15.65
N ARG A 98 2.50 12.97 16.65
CA ARG A 98 3.83 12.98 17.30
C ARG A 98 4.59 11.66 17.11
N GLY A 99 4.27 10.91 16.06
CA GLY A 99 4.88 9.60 15.85
C GLY A 99 4.43 8.51 16.85
N PRO A 100 4.78 7.26 16.60
CA PRO A 100 4.44 6.17 17.50
C PRO A 100 5.23 6.28 18.80
N ARG A 101 4.55 6.13 19.93
CA ARG A 101 5.21 5.87 21.22
C ARG A 101 5.10 4.39 21.50
N ARG A 102 6.23 3.72 21.62
CA ARG A 102 6.29 2.33 22.07
C ARG A 102 5.59 2.25 23.44
N ASN A 103 4.66 1.30 23.55
CA ASN A 103 3.96 1.03 24.80
C ASN A 103 4.36 -0.38 25.25
N ASP A 104 4.79 -0.54 26.49
CA ASP A 104 5.23 -1.82 27.07
C ASP A 104 4.16 -2.93 27.05
N ARG A 105 2.92 -2.59 26.69
CA ARG A 105 1.80 -3.54 26.51
C ARG A 105 1.63 -4.02 25.06
N GLN A 106 2.46 -3.58 24.14
CA GLN A 106 2.38 -4.00 22.74
C GLN A 106 2.98 -5.40 22.56
N VAL A 107 2.23 -6.26 21.88
CA VAL A 107 2.64 -7.63 21.58
C VAL A 107 3.19 -7.67 20.15
N GLU A 108 4.41 -8.15 19.99
CA GLU A 108 5.00 -8.38 18.67
C GLU A 108 4.25 -9.53 17.98
N LEU A 109 3.91 -9.33 16.73
CA LEU A 109 3.29 -10.32 15.88
C LEU A 109 4.37 -11.14 15.14
N PRO A 110 4.11 -12.38 14.73
CA PRO A 110 5.08 -13.21 14.01
C PRO A 110 5.22 -12.78 12.53
N TRP A 111 5.51 -11.51 12.29
CA TRP A 111 5.60 -10.88 10.97
C TRP A 111 6.64 -11.54 10.06
N ARG A 112 7.74 -12.10 10.64
CA ARG A 112 8.75 -12.82 9.86
C ARG A 112 8.20 -14.07 9.21
N GLU A 113 7.25 -14.75 9.86
CA GLU A 113 6.55 -15.89 9.28
C GLU A 113 5.66 -15.43 8.13
N LEU A 114 4.89 -14.35 8.29
CA LEU A 114 4.08 -13.77 7.22
C LEU A 114 4.95 -13.42 6.01
N ALA A 115 6.02 -12.64 6.20
CA ALA A 115 6.95 -12.27 5.14
C ALA A 115 7.56 -13.51 4.45
N SER A 116 7.91 -14.53 5.23
CA SER A 116 8.43 -15.80 4.69
C SER A 116 7.40 -16.53 3.82
N ARG A 117 6.13 -16.55 4.22
CA ARG A 117 5.05 -17.13 3.43
C ARG A 117 4.82 -16.38 2.11
N MET A 118 4.80 -15.05 2.15
CA MET A 118 4.62 -14.23 0.95
C MET A 118 5.80 -14.38 -0.01
N ARG A 119 7.04 -14.31 0.48
CA ARG A 119 8.25 -14.60 -0.32
C ARG A 119 8.28 -16.03 -0.86
N GLY A 120 7.85 -17.00 -0.06
CA GLY A 120 7.76 -18.41 -0.49
C GLY A 120 6.76 -18.64 -1.61
N ALA A 121 5.76 -17.77 -1.76
CA ALA A 121 4.84 -17.74 -2.88
C ALA A 121 5.38 -16.97 -4.10
N GLY A 122 6.57 -16.37 -4.02
CA GLY A 122 7.20 -15.62 -5.10
C GLY A 122 6.93 -14.11 -5.07
N TRP A 123 6.28 -13.59 -4.03
CA TRP A 123 6.10 -12.16 -3.88
C TRP A 123 7.39 -11.45 -3.48
N VAL A 124 7.61 -10.27 -4.04
CA VAL A 124 8.77 -9.42 -3.75
C VAL A 124 8.55 -8.67 -2.44
N ASP A 125 9.49 -8.84 -1.51
CA ASP A 125 9.55 -8.07 -0.25
C ASP A 125 10.19 -6.71 -0.54
N LEU A 126 9.46 -5.64 -0.29
CA LEU A 126 9.86 -4.27 -0.57
C LEU A 126 10.20 -3.45 0.69
N ASP A 127 10.33 -4.10 1.85
CA ASP A 127 10.74 -3.41 3.08
C ASP A 127 12.18 -2.91 2.98
N ASN A 128 12.36 -1.66 2.53
CA ASN A 128 13.64 -1.02 2.22
C ASN A 128 14.42 -1.73 1.10
N HIS A 129 13.71 -2.30 0.13
CA HIS A 129 14.30 -3.05 -0.97
C HIS A 129 13.82 -2.56 -2.34
N ARG A 130 14.60 -2.94 -3.36
CA ARG A 130 14.21 -2.89 -4.76
C ARG A 130 13.91 -4.29 -5.25
N GLY A 131 13.19 -4.38 -6.35
CA GLY A 131 12.92 -5.66 -6.97
C GLY A 131 12.47 -5.50 -8.40
N VAL A 132 12.25 -6.63 -9.05
CA VAL A 132 11.75 -6.68 -10.42
C VAL A 132 10.76 -7.82 -10.56
N LEU A 133 9.72 -7.58 -11.33
CA LEU A 133 8.76 -8.59 -11.78
C LEU A 133 8.61 -8.52 -13.29
N ASP A 134 8.60 -9.68 -13.93
CA ASP A 134 8.16 -9.80 -15.32
C ASP A 134 6.68 -10.26 -15.29
N VAL A 135 5.77 -9.38 -15.72
CA VAL A 135 4.32 -9.58 -15.63
C VAL A 135 3.69 -9.32 -17.00
N ASP A 136 3.03 -10.31 -17.56
CA ASP A 136 2.32 -10.18 -18.83
C ASP A 136 3.21 -9.57 -19.94
N GLY A 137 4.46 -10.07 -20.03
CA GLY A 137 5.46 -9.62 -21.01
C GLY A 137 6.15 -8.29 -20.68
N ARG A 138 5.78 -7.62 -19.60
CA ARG A 138 6.34 -6.32 -19.14
C ARG A 138 7.35 -6.51 -18.04
N ARG A 139 8.38 -5.70 -18.06
CA ARG A 139 9.36 -5.59 -16.97
C ARG A 139 9.00 -4.45 -16.04
N ILE A 140 8.60 -4.80 -14.81
CA ILE A 140 8.18 -3.85 -13.79
C ILE A 140 9.30 -3.72 -12.75
N SER A 141 9.87 -2.54 -12.63
CA SER A 141 10.79 -2.16 -11.56
C SER A 141 10.01 -1.75 -10.32
N LEU A 142 10.47 -2.19 -9.16
CA LEU A 142 9.82 -1.94 -7.88
C LEU A 142 10.81 -1.29 -6.92
N VAL A 143 10.36 -0.31 -6.16
CA VAL A 143 11.08 0.24 -5.02
C VAL A 143 10.12 0.40 -3.84
N GLY A 144 10.55 -0.01 -2.66
CA GLY A 144 9.72 0.16 -1.47
C GLY A 144 10.48 0.56 -0.23
N THR A 145 9.71 1.00 0.75
CA THR A 145 10.22 1.30 2.09
C THR A 145 9.45 0.52 3.14
N ASP A 146 10.16 0.12 4.17
CA ASP A 146 9.57 -0.32 5.43
C ASP A 146 8.73 0.79 6.07
N ASP A 147 7.99 0.49 7.13
CA ASP A 147 6.98 1.37 7.70
C ASP A 147 7.53 2.72 8.20
N ALA A 148 7.15 3.76 7.51
CA ALA A 148 7.51 5.14 7.84
C ALA A 148 6.81 5.64 9.12
N HIS A 149 5.69 5.04 9.52
CA HIS A 149 5.00 5.37 10.76
C HIS A 149 5.79 4.94 12.01
N LEU A 150 6.52 3.82 11.91
CA LEU A 150 7.45 3.35 12.94
C LEU A 150 8.88 3.93 12.78
N ASN A 151 9.13 4.78 11.78
CA ASN A 151 10.44 5.30 11.39
C ASN A 151 11.44 4.18 11.02
N LEU A 152 10.96 3.11 10.41
CA LEU A 152 11.78 2.00 9.90
C LEU A 152 12.21 2.23 8.46
N ASP A 153 11.60 3.20 7.78
CA ASP A 153 11.86 3.55 6.39
C ASP A 153 13.33 3.91 6.14
N ARG A 154 13.92 3.23 5.16
CA ARG A 154 15.24 3.49 4.60
C ARG A 154 15.12 3.38 3.09
N PHE A 155 15.20 4.50 2.39
CA PHE A 155 15.07 4.45 0.94
C PHE A 155 16.26 3.72 0.32
N PRO A 156 16.05 2.63 -0.48
CA PRO A 156 17.14 1.85 -1.02
C PRO A 156 17.86 2.62 -2.13
N ALA A 157 19.18 2.59 -2.11
CA ALA A 157 20.02 3.28 -3.11
C ALA A 157 19.70 2.78 -4.53
N ALA A 158 19.75 3.70 -5.50
CA ALA A 158 19.69 3.36 -6.92
C ALA A 158 21.01 2.72 -7.39
N GLY A 159 20.97 1.97 -8.50
CA GLY A 159 22.17 1.42 -9.13
C GLY A 159 22.69 0.12 -8.50
N GLY A 160 22.00 -0.46 -7.55
CA GLY A 160 22.34 -1.78 -6.98
C GLY A 160 21.94 -2.94 -7.89
N ALA A 161 22.36 -4.17 -7.53
CA ALA A 161 22.07 -5.38 -8.30
C ALA A 161 20.57 -5.67 -8.46
N ASP A 162 19.74 -5.21 -7.52
CA ASP A 162 18.29 -5.38 -7.53
C ASP A 162 17.55 -4.21 -8.20
N ASP A 163 18.29 -3.22 -8.72
CA ASP A 163 17.69 -2.13 -9.50
C ASP A 163 17.57 -2.53 -10.97
N ALA A 164 16.36 -2.92 -11.37
CA ALA A 164 16.07 -3.38 -12.74
C ALA A 164 16.42 -2.35 -13.83
N ARG A 165 16.51 -1.07 -13.47
CA ARG A 165 16.80 0.04 -14.40
C ARG A 165 18.28 0.11 -14.81
N THR A 166 19.17 -0.62 -14.11
CA THR A 166 20.60 -0.68 -14.43
C THR A 166 20.96 -1.79 -15.43
N GLY A 167 19.99 -2.65 -15.79
CA GLY A 167 20.18 -3.75 -16.73
C GLY A 167 20.00 -3.35 -18.20
N ASP A 168 20.34 -4.26 -19.10
CA ASP A 168 20.21 -4.06 -20.57
C ASP A 168 18.75 -4.09 -21.07
N ARG A 169 17.82 -4.60 -20.25
CA ARG A 169 16.38 -4.66 -20.62
C ARG A 169 15.66 -3.39 -20.19
N THR A 170 14.87 -2.85 -21.12
CA THR A 170 14.00 -1.68 -20.83
C THR A 170 13.00 -2.03 -19.74
N VAL A 171 12.78 -1.09 -18.81
CA VAL A 171 11.72 -1.14 -17.82
C VAL A 171 10.48 -0.45 -18.39
N ASP A 172 9.34 -1.13 -18.33
CA ASP A 172 8.07 -0.62 -18.85
C ASP A 172 7.31 0.22 -17.82
N LEU A 173 7.55 -0.03 -16.53
CA LEU A 173 6.86 0.63 -15.42
C LEU A 173 7.75 0.61 -14.18
N HIS A 174 7.83 1.74 -13.47
CA HIS A 174 8.51 1.85 -12.18
C HIS A 174 7.52 2.18 -11.06
N LEU A 175 7.32 1.24 -10.13
CA LEU A 175 6.36 1.37 -9.03
C LEU A 175 7.07 1.66 -7.71
N GLY A 176 6.59 2.70 -7.01
CA GLY A 176 6.88 2.93 -5.60
C GLY A 176 5.83 2.28 -4.70
N VAL A 177 6.25 1.58 -3.65
CA VAL A 177 5.35 0.91 -2.70
C VAL A 177 5.74 1.27 -1.28
N THR A 178 4.79 1.73 -0.48
CA THR A 178 5.00 2.03 0.95
C THR A 178 3.71 1.82 1.72
N HIS A 179 3.81 1.43 2.99
CA HIS A 179 2.61 1.42 3.82
C HIS A 179 2.11 2.85 4.09
N ALA A 180 2.89 3.66 4.75
CA ALA A 180 2.47 4.99 5.20
C ALA A 180 3.03 6.10 4.31
N PRO A 181 2.16 6.92 3.65
CA PRO A 181 2.55 7.93 2.67
C PRO A 181 3.08 9.21 3.33
N TYR A 182 4.15 9.09 4.13
CA TYR A 182 4.87 10.25 4.64
C TYR A 182 5.52 11.03 3.50
N ARG A 183 5.47 12.36 3.57
CA ARG A 183 6.00 13.25 2.54
C ARG A 183 7.46 12.92 2.17
N ARG A 184 8.32 12.66 3.17
CA ARG A 184 9.72 12.30 2.93
C ARG A 184 9.90 11.03 2.08
N VAL A 185 8.98 10.06 2.22
CA VAL A 185 8.98 8.83 1.42
C VAL A 185 8.49 9.11 0.01
N LEU A 186 7.40 9.87 -0.11
CA LEU A 186 6.85 10.26 -1.42
C LEU A 186 7.84 11.14 -2.20
N ASP A 187 8.55 12.06 -1.53
CA ASP A 187 9.59 12.88 -2.15
C ASP A 187 10.78 12.02 -2.64
N ALA A 188 11.16 11.00 -1.88
CA ALA A 188 12.22 10.07 -2.29
C ALA A 188 11.78 9.20 -3.49
N MET A 189 10.54 8.72 -3.53
CA MET A 189 9.99 7.97 -4.68
C MET A 189 9.88 8.83 -5.94
N LEU A 190 9.47 10.09 -5.79
CA LEU A 190 9.47 11.05 -6.89
C LEU A 190 10.89 11.30 -7.41
N ALA A 191 11.86 11.49 -6.53
CA ALA A 191 13.26 11.69 -6.90
C ALA A 191 13.90 10.44 -7.54
N ASP A 192 13.30 9.28 -7.33
CA ASP A 192 13.67 8.00 -7.95
C ASP A 192 12.90 7.73 -9.26
N ASP A 193 12.17 8.72 -9.76
CA ASP A 193 11.36 8.66 -10.98
C ASP A 193 10.28 7.54 -10.98
N ALA A 194 9.67 7.28 -9.82
CA ALA A 194 8.54 6.36 -9.77
C ALA A 194 7.36 6.88 -10.59
N ASP A 195 6.85 6.06 -11.52
CA ASP A 195 5.69 6.40 -12.36
C ASP A 195 4.39 6.44 -11.56
N LEU A 196 4.24 5.51 -10.60
CA LEU A 196 3.08 5.38 -9.73
C LEU A 196 3.51 4.91 -8.34
N VAL A 197 3.04 5.61 -7.31
CA VAL A 197 3.23 5.23 -5.91
C VAL A 197 1.93 4.66 -5.35
N LEU A 198 2.03 3.51 -4.66
CA LEU A 198 0.93 2.85 -3.97
C LEU A 198 1.15 2.90 -2.45
N ALA A 199 0.13 3.38 -1.73
CA ALA A 199 0.20 3.55 -0.27
C ALA A 199 -1.13 3.24 0.42
N GLY A 200 -1.08 2.91 1.71
CA GLY A 200 -2.20 2.64 2.61
C GLY A 200 -2.27 3.57 3.81
N HIS A 201 -2.42 2.99 5.01
CA HIS A 201 -2.28 3.63 6.33
C HIS A 201 -3.36 4.63 6.73
N THR A 202 -3.82 5.46 5.82
CA THR A 202 -4.69 6.61 6.13
C THR A 202 -6.12 6.21 6.45
N HIS A 203 -6.54 5.01 6.06
CA HIS A 203 -7.93 4.53 6.09
C HIS A 203 -8.94 5.51 5.46
N GLY A 204 -8.49 6.35 4.51
CA GLY A 204 -9.29 7.44 3.95
C GLY A 204 -9.74 8.47 4.99
N GLY A 205 -8.93 8.62 6.05
CA GLY A 205 -9.25 9.43 7.23
C GLY A 205 -10.19 8.75 8.21
N GLN A 206 -10.64 7.51 7.93
CA GLN A 206 -11.56 6.67 8.72
C GLN A 206 -12.88 7.37 9.13
N LEU A 207 -12.81 8.59 9.63
CA LEU A 207 -13.93 9.51 9.87
C LEU A 207 -13.81 10.69 8.89
N ALA A 208 -14.66 10.68 7.88
CA ALA A 208 -14.72 11.75 6.88
C ALA A 208 -16.03 12.54 7.04
N VAL A 209 -15.98 13.85 6.83
CA VAL A 209 -17.16 14.68 6.82
C VAL A 209 -17.72 14.73 5.39
N PRO A 210 -19.00 14.43 5.17
CA PRO A 210 -19.61 14.55 3.86
C PRO A 210 -19.34 15.92 3.23
N LEU A 211 -18.93 15.94 1.97
CA LEU A 211 -18.55 17.12 1.19
C LEU A 211 -17.25 17.82 1.61
N TYR A 212 -16.72 17.57 2.80
CA TYR A 212 -15.45 18.13 3.28
C TYR A 212 -14.28 17.15 3.10
N GLY A 213 -14.51 15.86 3.32
CA GLY A 213 -13.51 14.82 3.23
C GLY A 213 -12.91 14.39 4.57
N ALA A 214 -11.71 13.83 4.54
CA ALA A 214 -11.00 13.34 5.71
C ALA A 214 -10.61 14.47 6.68
N LEU A 215 -10.68 14.16 7.98
CA LEU A 215 -10.25 15.11 9.03
C LEU A 215 -8.77 14.93 9.40
N VAL A 216 -8.26 13.70 9.27
CA VAL A 216 -6.89 13.34 9.60
C VAL A 216 -6.38 12.26 8.64
N THR A 217 -5.07 12.17 8.45
CA THR A 217 -4.41 11.12 7.66
C THR A 217 -3.52 10.20 8.52
N ASN A 218 -3.36 10.54 9.80
CA ASN A 218 -2.48 9.86 10.74
C ASN A 218 -0.99 9.88 10.32
N CYS A 219 -0.63 10.72 9.37
CA CYS A 219 0.73 11.04 8.91
C CYS A 219 0.82 12.52 8.55
N ASP A 220 1.85 12.96 7.83
CA ASP A 220 2.03 14.35 7.40
C ASP A 220 1.48 14.65 5.99
N LEU A 221 0.79 13.69 5.37
CA LEU A 221 0.08 13.88 4.11
C LEU A 221 -1.15 14.77 4.33
N ASP A 222 -1.43 15.64 3.39
CA ASP A 222 -2.64 16.48 3.45
C ASP A 222 -3.93 15.64 3.34
N THR A 223 -4.99 16.09 4.00
CA THR A 223 -6.26 15.35 4.09
C THR A 223 -6.99 15.23 2.76
N GLY A 224 -6.68 16.10 1.78
CA GLY A 224 -7.24 16.03 0.44
C GLY A 224 -6.75 14.79 -0.34
N ARG A 225 -5.64 14.20 0.09
CA ARG A 225 -5.07 12.97 -0.50
C ARG A 225 -5.27 11.72 0.36
N ALA A 226 -6.13 11.78 1.35
CA ALA A 226 -6.33 10.67 2.28
C ALA A 226 -6.77 9.36 1.62
N LYS A 227 -7.32 9.38 0.41
CA LYS A 227 -7.64 8.19 -0.39
C LYS A 227 -7.91 8.54 -1.86
N GLY A 228 -7.71 7.54 -2.72
CA GLY A 228 -7.99 7.66 -4.16
C GLY A 228 -6.76 7.98 -4.97
N LEU A 229 -6.96 8.42 -6.21
CA LEU A 229 -5.90 8.66 -7.18
C LEU A 229 -5.58 10.14 -7.27
N HIS A 230 -4.32 10.48 -7.01
CA HIS A 230 -3.79 11.84 -6.90
C HIS A 230 -2.51 11.99 -7.71
N GLY A 231 -1.92 13.20 -7.68
CA GLY A 231 -0.54 13.46 -8.03
C GLY A 231 0.29 13.83 -6.79
N TRP A 232 1.60 13.63 -6.88
CA TRP A 232 2.56 14.08 -5.88
C TRP A 232 3.77 14.75 -6.55
N PRO A 233 4.22 15.95 -6.11
CA PRO A 233 3.66 16.79 -5.04
C PRO A 233 2.46 17.64 -5.47
N GLY A 234 2.29 17.85 -6.78
CA GLY A 234 1.26 18.68 -7.38
C GLY A 234 -0.02 17.91 -7.75
N PRO A 235 -0.80 18.47 -8.70
CA PRO A 235 -1.91 17.76 -9.32
C PRO A 235 -1.46 16.47 -10.02
N ARG A 236 -2.41 15.63 -10.38
CA ARG A 236 -2.16 14.42 -11.19
C ARG A 236 -1.44 14.78 -12.50
N PRO A 237 -0.53 13.91 -13.00
CA PRO A 237 0.19 14.14 -14.26
C PRO A 237 -0.69 14.47 -15.47
N ASP A 238 -1.92 13.94 -15.52
CA ASP A 238 -2.91 14.17 -16.59
C ASP A 238 -3.71 15.48 -16.44
N ARG A 239 -3.35 16.34 -15.48
CA ARG A 239 -4.06 17.58 -15.19
C ARG A 239 -3.18 18.81 -15.42
N PRO A 240 -3.76 19.97 -15.73
CA PRO A 240 -3.02 21.23 -15.77
C PRO A 240 -2.23 21.44 -14.47
N GLY A 241 -0.95 21.76 -14.59
CA GLY A 241 -0.02 21.93 -13.46
C GLY A 241 0.51 20.63 -12.85
N GLY A 242 0.22 19.47 -13.45
CA GLY A 242 0.71 18.17 -13.00
C GLY A 242 2.08 17.77 -13.52
N ALA A 243 2.68 18.59 -14.40
CA ALA A 243 4.04 18.35 -14.87
C ALA A 243 5.02 18.28 -13.69
N GLY A 244 5.87 17.25 -13.67
CA GLY A 244 6.80 16.97 -12.55
C GLY A 244 6.16 16.30 -11.34
N SER A 245 4.89 15.91 -11.41
CA SER A 245 4.27 15.03 -10.42
C SER A 245 4.32 13.56 -10.85
N THR A 246 4.44 12.65 -9.89
CA THR A 246 4.15 11.23 -10.07
C THR A 246 2.69 10.92 -9.72
N TRP A 247 2.17 9.80 -10.22
CA TRP A 247 0.89 9.28 -9.77
C TRP A 247 0.99 8.76 -8.33
N LEU A 248 -0.01 9.05 -7.52
CA LEU A 248 -0.14 8.57 -6.15
C LEU A 248 -1.53 7.95 -5.94
N HIS A 249 -1.59 6.67 -5.62
CA HIS A 249 -2.81 6.03 -5.16
C HIS A 249 -2.70 5.72 -3.66
N VAL A 250 -3.61 6.29 -2.88
CA VAL A 250 -3.74 6.01 -1.44
C VAL A 250 -5.00 5.19 -1.22
N SER A 251 -4.83 3.97 -0.67
CA SER A 251 -5.96 3.09 -0.36
C SER A 251 -6.73 3.56 0.85
N GLY A 252 -8.06 3.45 0.80
CA GLY A 252 -8.91 3.63 1.98
C GLY A 252 -8.92 2.42 2.91
N GLY A 253 -8.29 1.31 2.50
CA GLY A 253 -8.12 0.10 3.27
C GLY A 253 -9.37 -0.76 3.45
N LEU A 254 -9.16 -2.07 3.58
CA LEU A 254 -10.22 -3.08 3.72
C LEU A 254 -10.76 -3.21 5.16
N GLY A 255 -9.95 -2.82 6.15
CA GLY A 255 -10.28 -2.98 7.55
C GLY A 255 -10.09 -1.74 8.40
N THR A 256 -10.17 -1.96 9.69
CA THR A 256 -9.89 -0.97 10.74
C THR A 256 -9.29 -1.68 11.93
N SER A 257 -8.55 -0.97 12.76
CA SER A 257 -8.16 -1.52 14.07
C SER A 257 -9.39 -2.02 14.83
N PRO A 258 -9.34 -3.19 15.49
CA PRO A 258 -10.45 -3.72 16.28
C PRO A 258 -10.85 -2.81 17.44
N TYR A 259 -9.97 -1.89 17.85
CA TYR A 259 -10.23 -0.93 18.94
C TYR A 259 -10.84 0.39 18.47
N THR A 260 -10.89 0.62 17.15
CA THR A 260 -11.52 1.78 16.52
C THR A 260 -12.30 1.32 15.27
N PRO A 261 -13.33 0.46 15.44
CA PRO A 261 -13.97 -0.21 14.29
C PRO A 261 -14.95 0.68 13.52
N VAL A 262 -15.04 1.95 13.86
CA VAL A 262 -16.02 2.87 13.27
C VAL A 262 -15.41 3.56 12.04
N ARG A 263 -16.12 3.46 10.91
CA ARG A 263 -15.91 4.28 9.71
C ARG A 263 -17.14 5.14 9.47
N PHE A 264 -16.94 6.41 9.11
CA PHE A 264 -18.03 7.31 8.74
C PHE A 264 -17.69 8.03 7.44
N ALA A 265 -18.62 8.00 6.47
CA ALA A 265 -18.46 8.50 5.11
C ALA A 265 -17.18 8.01 4.38
N CYS A 266 -16.61 6.91 4.85
CA CYS A 266 -15.43 6.27 4.27
C CYS A 266 -15.61 4.74 4.35
N ARG A 267 -16.13 4.14 3.28
CA ARG A 267 -16.36 2.67 3.22
C ARG A 267 -15.03 1.92 3.10
N PRO A 268 -14.95 0.67 3.63
CA PRO A 268 -13.86 -0.23 3.29
C PRO A 268 -13.75 -0.41 1.77
N GLU A 269 -12.52 -0.51 1.27
CA GLU A 269 -12.28 -0.68 -0.16
C GLU A 269 -11.01 -1.49 -0.44
N ALA A 270 -11.03 -2.26 -1.53
CA ALA A 270 -9.87 -2.68 -2.29
C ALA A 270 -9.92 -1.99 -3.64
N THR A 271 -8.78 -1.74 -4.26
CA THR A 271 -8.77 -1.02 -5.53
C THR A 271 -8.17 -1.87 -6.65
N LEU A 272 -8.93 -2.07 -7.73
CA LEU A 272 -8.37 -2.52 -9.00
C LEU A 272 -7.97 -1.29 -9.81
N LEU A 273 -6.66 -1.12 -10.01
CA LEU A 273 -6.09 -0.12 -10.90
C LEU A 273 -5.94 -0.74 -12.29
N THR A 274 -6.44 -0.07 -13.30
CA THR A 274 -6.23 -0.43 -14.71
C THR A 274 -5.26 0.58 -15.29
N LEU A 275 -4.01 0.18 -15.44
CA LEU A 275 -3.00 1.00 -16.08
C LEU A 275 -3.17 0.91 -17.58
N VAL A 276 -3.15 2.05 -18.27
CA VAL A 276 -3.32 2.15 -19.72
C VAL A 276 -2.21 3.00 -20.31
N ALA A 277 -2.04 2.93 -21.65
CA ALA A 277 -1.09 3.77 -22.34
C ALA A 277 -1.37 5.26 -22.09
N ALA A 278 -0.31 6.02 -21.80
CA ALA A 278 -0.36 7.47 -21.76
C ALA A 278 -0.67 8.03 -23.15
N GLN A 279 -1.53 9.05 -23.23
CA GLN A 279 -1.90 9.72 -24.49
C GLN A 279 -0.90 10.79 -24.85
#